data_6037aea84e6997daaca1a659fbffab3a
#
_entry.id   6037aea84e6997daaca1a659fbffab3a
#
_cell.length_a   1.000
_cell.length_b   1.000
_cell.length_c   1.000
_cell.angle_alpha   90.00
_cell.angle_beta   90.00
_cell.angle_gamma   90.00
#
_symmetry.space_group_name_H-M   'P 1'
#
loop_
_entity.id
_entity.type
_entity.pdbx_description
1 polymer ?
#
loop_
_entity_poly.entity_id
_entity_poly.type
_entity_poly.pdbx_seq_one_letter_code
_entity_poly.pdbx_strand_id
1 'polypeptide(L)'
;GVQTCALPIYPKQPAEVEVVLFTPRKEVMTSFKHIVRPEDILIHKRGTTHVTPHRYMLRSGNEKECIDVAILAEGYTEKEMNVFYQDAQKACESLFSHEPFRSMKNKFNIVAVASPSVDSGVSVPRENQWKHTAVHSHFDTFYSDRYLTTSRVKAIHNALAGIPYEHIIILANTDVYGGGGIYNSYTLTTAHHAMFKPVVVHEFGHSFAGLADEYFYEDDVMTDTYPLDVEPWEQNISTRVNFASKWKDMLAPNTPVPTPAT
;
A
#
# COMPACT_ATOMS: atom_id res chain seq x y z
N GLY A 1 -8.76 8.17 9.33
CA GLY A 1 -8.32 7.07 8.48
C GLY A 1 -9.16 5.82 8.74
N VAL A 2 -9.56 5.14 7.69
CA VAL A 2 -10.22 3.83 7.81
C VAL A 2 -9.11 2.79 7.94
N GLN A 3 -8.95 2.24 9.12
CA GLN A 3 -8.05 1.12 9.35
C GLN A 3 -8.76 -0.16 8.88
N THR A 4 -8.50 -0.58 7.66
CA THR A 4 -9.04 -1.83 7.12
C THR A 4 -8.07 -2.96 7.42
N CYS A 5 -8.41 -3.78 8.39
CA CYS A 5 -7.79 -5.09 8.57
C CYS A 5 -8.59 -6.10 7.72
N ALA A 6 -8.42 -6.06 6.41
CA ALA A 6 -9.06 -7.01 5.51
C ALA A 6 -8.01 -7.93 4.91
N LEU A 7 -7.62 -8.94 5.67
CA LEU A 7 -7.03 -10.11 5.04
C LEU A 7 -8.14 -10.77 4.20
N PRO A 8 -7.89 -11.15 2.95
CA PRO A 8 -8.86 -11.87 2.12
C PRO A 8 -8.97 -13.32 2.60
N ILE A 9 -9.38 -13.50 3.86
CA ILE A 9 -9.61 -14.80 4.45
C ILE A 9 -11.04 -15.22 4.06
N TYR A 10 -11.15 -16.26 3.28
CA TYR A 10 -12.44 -16.88 3.00
C TYR A 10 -12.95 -17.58 4.26
N PRO A 11 -14.06 -17.12 4.88
CA PRO A 11 -14.59 -17.77 6.07
C PRO A 11 -15.15 -19.15 5.69
N LYS A 12 -14.81 -20.18 6.47
CA LYS A 12 -15.35 -21.53 6.30
C LYS A 12 -16.75 -21.71 6.91
N GLN A 13 -17.13 -20.78 7.77
CA GLN A 13 -18.42 -20.72 8.47
C GLN A 13 -18.95 -19.29 8.41
N PRO A 14 -20.25 -19.05 8.66
CA PRO A 14 -20.76 -17.69 8.77
C PRO A 14 -19.94 -16.86 9.76
N ALA A 15 -19.53 -15.69 9.34
CA ALA A 15 -18.71 -14.76 10.13
C ALA A 15 -19.34 -13.37 10.14
N GLU A 16 -19.35 -12.72 11.30
CA GLU A 16 -19.73 -11.32 11.42
C GLU A 16 -18.49 -10.44 11.18
N VAL A 17 -18.63 -9.50 10.27
CA VAL A 17 -17.62 -8.43 10.03
C VAL A 17 -18.20 -7.14 10.57
N GLU A 18 -17.49 -6.51 11.48
CA GLU A 18 -17.83 -5.18 12.01
C GLU A 18 -16.84 -4.15 11.46
N VAL A 19 -17.37 -3.09 10.84
CA VAL A 19 -16.62 -1.91 10.41
C VAL A 19 -16.90 -0.81 11.39
N VAL A 20 -15.86 -0.30 12.07
CA VAL A 20 -15.97 0.75 13.06
C VAL A 20 -15.23 1.99 12.57
N LEU A 21 -15.89 3.14 12.57
CA LEU A 21 -15.28 4.43 12.30
C LEU A 21 -14.98 5.15 13.62
N PHE A 22 -13.77 5.67 13.72
CA PHE A 22 -13.31 6.41 14.90
C PHE A 22 -13.08 7.88 14.57
N THR A 23 -13.33 8.73 15.56
CA THR A 23 -12.86 10.11 15.54
C THR A 23 -11.32 10.15 15.67
N PRO A 24 -10.67 11.31 15.37
CA PRO A 24 -9.23 11.50 15.67
C PRO A 24 -8.90 11.27 17.16
N ARG A 25 -9.87 11.41 18.06
CA ARG A 25 -9.73 11.13 19.51
C ARG A 25 -9.96 9.67 19.89
N LYS A 26 -10.03 8.77 18.90
CA LYS A 26 -10.25 7.32 19.10
C LYS A 26 -11.61 6.96 19.71
N GLU A 27 -12.58 7.87 19.68
CA GLU A 27 -13.96 7.61 20.06
C GLU A 27 -14.70 6.98 18.88
N VAL A 28 -15.60 6.03 19.16
CA VAL A 28 -16.41 5.41 18.11
C VAL A 28 -17.40 6.44 17.57
N MET A 29 -17.29 6.76 16.29
CA MET A 29 -18.22 7.62 15.58
C MET A 29 -19.46 6.84 15.14
N THR A 30 -19.25 5.69 14.53
CA THR A 30 -20.31 4.78 14.09
C THR A 30 -19.73 3.39 13.81
N SER A 31 -20.61 2.39 13.79
CA SER A 31 -20.24 1.05 13.35
C SER A 31 -21.31 0.44 12.44
N PHE A 32 -20.89 -0.50 11.62
CA PHE A 32 -21.75 -1.29 10.73
C PHE A 32 -21.34 -2.76 10.83
N LYS A 33 -22.34 -3.63 10.97
CA LYS A 33 -22.14 -5.09 11.03
C LYS A 33 -22.71 -5.75 9.81
N HIS A 34 -21.96 -6.71 9.27
CA HIS A 34 -22.38 -7.53 8.14
C HIS A 34 -22.06 -9.00 8.39
N ILE A 35 -23.04 -9.87 8.11
CA ILE A 35 -22.83 -11.32 8.22
C ILE A 35 -22.45 -11.86 6.84
N VAL A 36 -21.24 -12.38 6.74
CA VAL A 36 -20.75 -13.09 5.55
C VAL A 36 -21.12 -14.57 5.68
N ARG A 37 -21.90 -15.10 4.74
CA ARG A 37 -22.23 -16.51 4.66
C ARG A 37 -21.47 -17.15 3.49
N PRO A 38 -20.60 -18.15 3.73
CA PRO A 38 -19.76 -18.76 2.67
C PRO A 38 -20.54 -19.40 1.52
N GLU A 39 -21.79 -19.79 1.78
CA GLU A 39 -22.70 -20.39 0.83
C GLU A 39 -23.50 -19.37 0.00
N ASP A 40 -23.36 -18.07 0.26
CA ASP A 40 -24.09 -17.03 -0.47
C ASP A 40 -23.74 -17.10 -1.96
N ILE A 41 -24.77 -17.12 -2.81
CA ILE A 41 -24.65 -17.20 -4.27
C ILE A 41 -23.91 -16.01 -4.89
N LEU A 42 -23.82 -14.87 -4.19
CA LEU A 42 -23.10 -13.70 -4.63
C LEU A 42 -21.60 -13.78 -4.34
N ILE A 43 -21.15 -14.79 -3.60
CA ILE A 43 -19.73 -15.01 -3.31
C ILE A 43 -19.08 -15.78 -4.45
N HIS A 44 -18.15 -15.14 -5.15
CA HIS A 44 -17.38 -15.77 -6.20
C HIS A 44 -16.06 -16.33 -5.63
N LYS A 45 -15.93 -17.66 -5.64
CA LYS A 45 -14.67 -18.35 -5.29
C LYS A 45 -13.69 -18.22 -6.44
N ARG A 46 -12.52 -17.65 -6.17
CA ARG A 46 -11.45 -17.40 -7.14
C ARG A 46 -10.15 -18.08 -6.69
N GLY A 47 -9.17 -18.16 -7.58
CA GLY A 47 -7.84 -18.70 -7.27
C GLY A 47 -7.74 -20.23 -7.25
N THR A 48 -8.81 -20.94 -7.64
CA THR A 48 -8.81 -22.42 -7.70
C THR A 48 -8.55 -22.97 -9.09
N THR A 49 -8.95 -22.25 -10.14
CA THR A 49 -8.86 -22.71 -11.55
C THR A 49 -8.01 -21.79 -12.41
N HIS A 50 -8.00 -20.50 -12.10
CA HIS A 50 -7.19 -19.49 -12.81
C HIS A 50 -6.44 -18.67 -11.80
N VAL A 51 -5.11 -18.82 -11.80
CA VAL A 51 -4.18 -17.99 -11.03
C VAL A 51 -3.44 -17.12 -12.04
N THR A 52 -3.36 -15.84 -11.78
CA THR A 52 -2.62 -14.89 -12.64
C THR A 52 -1.16 -15.34 -12.75
N PRO A 53 -0.54 -15.30 -13.96
CA PRO A 53 0.87 -15.62 -14.12
C PRO A 53 1.75 -14.83 -13.16
N HIS A 54 2.64 -15.50 -12.47
CA HIS A 54 3.47 -14.86 -11.45
C HIS A 54 4.85 -15.48 -11.38
N ARG A 55 5.80 -14.74 -10.79
CA ARG A 55 7.19 -15.15 -10.61
C ARG A 55 7.73 -14.60 -9.30
N TYR A 56 8.39 -15.42 -8.50
CA TYR A 56 9.11 -14.96 -7.32
C TYR A 56 10.34 -14.15 -7.69
N MET A 57 10.44 -12.93 -7.17
CA MET A 57 11.63 -12.07 -7.23
C MET A 57 12.56 -12.39 -6.05
N LEU A 58 11.98 -12.77 -4.92
CA LEU A 58 12.68 -13.27 -3.73
C LEU A 58 11.81 -14.33 -3.08
N ARG A 59 12.40 -15.47 -2.72
CA ARG A 59 11.76 -16.51 -1.92
C ARG A 59 12.69 -16.91 -0.80
N SER A 60 12.43 -16.42 0.41
CA SER A 60 13.28 -16.69 1.59
C SER A 60 12.80 -17.87 2.40
N GLY A 61 11.52 -18.22 2.34
CA GLY A 61 10.97 -19.31 3.14
C GLY A 61 9.54 -19.68 2.81
N ASN A 62 8.90 -20.34 3.78
CA ASN A 62 7.50 -20.75 3.69
C ASN A 62 6.58 -19.52 3.93
N GLU A 63 5.45 -19.48 3.25
CA GLU A 63 4.39 -18.47 3.37
C GLU A 63 3.87 -18.29 4.81
N LYS A 64 3.98 -19.33 5.67
CA LYS A 64 3.58 -19.22 7.09
C LYS A 64 4.63 -18.59 8.00
N GLU A 65 5.85 -18.42 7.51
CA GLU A 65 7.02 -17.97 8.27
C GLU A 65 7.62 -16.66 7.74
N CYS A 66 7.22 -16.28 6.52
CA CYS A 66 7.65 -15.07 5.84
C CYS A 66 6.47 -14.14 5.59
N ILE A 67 6.76 -12.87 5.42
CA ILE A 67 5.83 -11.85 4.95
C ILE A 67 5.82 -11.92 3.43
N ASP A 68 4.66 -12.20 2.84
CA ASP A 68 4.49 -12.27 1.40
C ASP A 68 4.05 -10.91 0.83
N VAL A 69 4.85 -10.35 -0.08
CA VAL A 69 4.56 -9.09 -0.78
C VAL A 69 4.32 -9.38 -2.25
N ALA A 70 3.13 -9.06 -2.73
CA ALA A 70 2.79 -9.15 -4.14
C ALA A 70 3.09 -7.83 -4.85
N ILE A 71 3.84 -7.88 -5.96
CA ILE A 71 4.05 -6.74 -6.87
C ILE A 71 3.16 -6.96 -8.09
N LEU A 72 2.18 -6.08 -8.32
CA LEU A 72 1.16 -6.20 -9.36
C LEU A 72 1.45 -5.24 -10.52
N ALA A 73 1.29 -5.74 -11.75
CA ALA A 73 1.43 -4.93 -12.96
C ALA A 73 0.19 -4.04 -13.19
N GLU A 74 0.41 -2.75 -13.47
CA GLU A 74 -0.63 -1.80 -13.85
C GLU A 74 -0.21 -0.96 -15.04
N GLY A 75 -1.04 -0.92 -16.08
CA GLY A 75 -0.70 -0.21 -17.33
C GLY A 75 0.35 -0.88 -18.21
N TYR A 76 0.74 -2.11 -17.91
CA TYR A 76 1.58 -2.92 -18.80
C TYR A 76 0.70 -3.81 -19.65
N THR A 77 0.84 -3.74 -20.97
CA THR A 77 0.18 -4.69 -21.90
C THR A 77 0.86 -6.06 -21.84
N GLU A 78 0.23 -7.08 -22.43
CA GLU A 78 0.82 -8.42 -22.54
C GLU A 78 2.24 -8.41 -23.13
N LYS A 79 2.48 -7.51 -24.11
CA LYS A 79 3.79 -7.37 -24.77
C LYS A 79 4.85 -6.73 -23.86
N GLU A 80 4.44 -6.03 -22.82
CA GLU A 80 5.30 -5.29 -21.89
C GLU A 80 5.60 -6.06 -20.58
N MET A 81 5.11 -7.31 -20.45
CA MET A 81 5.31 -8.10 -19.23
C MET A 81 6.80 -8.35 -18.90
N ASN A 82 7.67 -8.40 -19.89
CA ASN A 82 9.12 -8.49 -19.63
C ASN A 82 9.67 -7.21 -19.00
N VAL A 83 9.16 -6.04 -19.39
CA VAL A 83 9.50 -4.74 -18.77
C VAL A 83 9.00 -4.70 -17.33
N PHE A 84 7.75 -5.11 -17.12
CA PHE A 84 7.19 -5.23 -15.78
C PHE A 84 8.06 -6.08 -14.84
N TYR A 85 8.51 -7.25 -15.27
CA TYR A 85 9.35 -8.10 -14.42
C TYR A 85 10.72 -7.46 -14.09
N GLN A 86 11.27 -6.66 -15.00
CA GLN A 86 12.49 -5.88 -14.73
C GLN A 86 12.21 -4.77 -13.70
N ASP A 87 11.07 -4.10 -13.80
CA ASP A 87 10.69 -3.05 -12.86
C ASP A 87 10.33 -3.64 -11.49
N ALA A 88 9.67 -4.80 -11.43
CA ALA A 88 9.44 -5.53 -10.19
C ALA A 88 10.75 -5.96 -9.51
N GLN A 89 11.76 -6.35 -10.28
CA GLN A 89 13.09 -6.65 -9.76
C GLN A 89 13.75 -5.39 -9.16
N LYS A 90 13.68 -4.25 -9.85
CA LYS A 90 14.18 -2.96 -9.34
C LYS A 90 13.47 -2.52 -8.06
N ALA A 91 12.15 -2.72 -7.97
CA ALA A 91 11.37 -2.42 -6.77
C ALA A 91 11.84 -3.28 -5.59
N CYS A 92 12.00 -4.58 -5.80
CA CYS A 92 12.53 -5.52 -4.83
C CYS A 92 13.93 -5.10 -4.33
N GLU A 93 14.84 -4.78 -5.25
CA GLU A 93 16.19 -4.31 -4.91
C GLU A 93 16.17 -3.00 -4.14
N SER A 94 15.30 -2.06 -4.52
CA SER A 94 15.14 -0.77 -3.83
C SER A 94 14.67 -0.97 -2.39
N LEU A 95 13.65 -1.80 -2.18
CA LEU A 95 13.13 -2.09 -0.85
C LEU A 95 14.24 -2.63 0.07
N PHE A 96 14.99 -3.64 -0.39
CA PHE A 96 16.05 -4.25 0.41
C PHE A 96 17.40 -3.50 0.39
N SER A 97 17.46 -2.33 -0.20
CA SER A 97 18.60 -1.40 -0.04
C SER A 97 18.49 -0.51 1.18
N HIS A 98 17.32 -0.45 1.83
CA HIS A 98 17.01 0.40 2.98
C HIS A 98 16.76 -0.43 4.25
N GLU A 99 17.16 0.09 5.40
CA GLU A 99 16.75 -0.46 6.70
C GLU A 99 15.31 -0.07 7.03
N PRO A 100 14.57 -0.90 7.74
CA PRO A 100 14.97 -2.20 8.34
C PRO A 100 14.87 -3.39 7.37
N PHE A 101 14.35 -3.18 6.15
CA PHE A 101 14.08 -4.24 5.19
C PHE A 101 15.36 -5.01 4.79
N ARG A 102 16.50 -4.30 4.66
CA ARG A 102 17.78 -4.91 4.33
C ARG A 102 18.19 -5.98 5.34
N SER A 103 18.18 -5.65 6.63
CA SER A 103 18.51 -6.57 7.72
C SER A 103 17.49 -7.69 7.88
N MET A 104 16.25 -7.48 7.44
CA MET A 104 15.15 -8.44 7.57
C MET A 104 14.81 -9.16 6.27
N LYS A 105 15.64 -9.05 5.23
CA LYS A 105 15.37 -9.60 3.90
C LYS A 105 14.98 -11.08 3.92
N ASN A 106 15.56 -11.87 4.81
CA ASN A 106 15.26 -13.28 4.99
C ASN A 106 13.86 -13.56 5.58
N LYS A 107 13.10 -12.55 5.95
CA LYS A 107 11.73 -12.65 6.46
C LYS A 107 10.68 -12.36 5.38
N PHE A 108 11.08 -12.10 4.15
CA PHE A 108 10.18 -11.72 3.07
C PHE A 108 10.22 -12.71 1.92
N ASN A 109 9.06 -12.92 1.32
CA ASN A 109 8.90 -13.42 -0.04
C ASN A 109 8.35 -12.28 -0.91
N ILE A 110 8.85 -12.15 -2.13
CA ILE A 110 8.38 -11.14 -3.08
C ILE A 110 7.93 -11.85 -4.35
N VAL A 111 6.67 -11.68 -4.74
CA VAL A 111 6.10 -12.30 -5.93
C VAL A 111 5.61 -11.21 -6.91
N ALA A 112 6.12 -11.24 -8.14
CA ALA A 112 5.66 -10.36 -9.21
C ALA A 112 4.51 -11.03 -9.96
N VAL A 113 3.39 -10.33 -10.09
CA VAL A 113 2.12 -10.83 -10.63
C VAL A 113 1.80 -10.10 -11.94
N ALA A 114 1.87 -10.82 -13.05
CA ALA A 114 1.70 -10.31 -14.39
C ALA A 114 0.20 -10.18 -14.74
N SER A 115 -0.42 -9.07 -14.35
CA SER A 115 -1.80 -8.72 -14.73
C SER A 115 -1.78 -7.77 -15.93
N PRO A 116 -2.01 -8.26 -17.16
CA PRO A 116 -1.91 -7.42 -18.34
C PRO A 116 -3.07 -6.43 -18.40
N SER A 117 -2.74 -5.20 -18.77
CA SER A 117 -3.67 -4.14 -19.14
C SER A 117 -4.00 -4.19 -20.63
N VAL A 118 -5.17 -3.67 -21.01
CA VAL A 118 -5.53 -3.49 -22.43
C VAL A 118 -4.69 -2.37 -23.03
N ASP A 119 -4.60 -1.23 -22.30
CA ASP A 119 -3.84 -0.06 -22.71
C ASP A 119 -2.52 0.03 -21.93
N SER A 120 -1.49 0.53 -22.61
CA SER A 120 -0.21 0.91 -21.99
C SER A 120 -0.34 2.28 -21.29
N GLY A 121 0.28 2.41 -20.13
CA GLY A 121 0.21 3.62 -19.30
C GLY A 121 -0.99 3.65 -18.37
N VAL A 122 -1.23 4.79 -17.72
CA VAL A 122 -2.31 5.00 -16.75
C VAL A 122 -3.15 6.21 -17.13
N SER A 123 -4.35 6.33 -16.54
CA SER A 123 -5.25 7.45 -16.81
C SER A 123 -4.74 8.75 -16.20
N VAL A 124 -4.83 9.86 -16.97
CA VAL A 124 -4.52 11.24 -16.55
C VAL A 124 -5.76 12.09 -16.79
N PRO A 125 -6.70 12.16 -15.85
CA PRO A 125 -8.00 12.82 -16.03
C PRO A 125 -7.91 14.29 -16.46
N ARG A 126 -6.97 15.08 -15.89
CA ARG A 126 -6.77 16.49 -16.25
C ARG A 126 -6.39 16.71 -17.72
N GLU A 127 -5.83 15.68 -18.36
CA GLU A 127 -5.46 15.68 -19.78
C GLU A 127 -6.50 14.98 -20.66
N ASN A 128 -7.64 14.59 -20.06
CA ASN A 128 -8.69 13.80 -20.69
C ASN A 128 -8.15 12.49 -21.30
N GLN A 129 -7.10 11.92 -20.70
CA GLN A 129 -6.53 10.63 -21.08
C GLN A 129 -7.09 9.52 -20.21
N TRP A 130 -7.84 8.62 -20.81
CA TRP A 130 -8.45 7.48 -20.15
C TRP A 130 -7.87 6.17 -20.70
N LYS A 131 -7.51 5.25 -19.79
CA LYS A 131 -6.86 3.97 -20.12
C LYS A 131 -7.63 2.81 -19.50
N HIS A 132 -7.75 1.73 -20.22
CA HIS A 132 -8.28 0.46 -19.73
C HIS A 132 -7.14 -0.39 -19.15
N THR A 133 -6.88 -0.23 -17.86
CA THR A 133 -5.77 -0.90 -17.18
C THR A 133 -6.28 -1.96 -16.19
N ALA A 134 -5.37 -2.78 -15.69
CA ALA A 134 -5.70 -3.95 -14.85
C ALA A 134 -6.48 -3.57 -13.59
N VAL A 135 -6.11 -2.47 -12.93
CA VAL A 135 -6.76 -1.99 -11.71
C VAL A 135 -7.31 -0.55 -11.85
N HIS A 136 -7.37 -0.04 -13.08
CA HIS A 136 -7.95 1.29 -13.38
C HIS A 136 -7.38 2.42 -12.52
N SER A 137 -6.07 2.46 -12.34
CA SER A 137 -5.42 3.55 -11.63
C SER A 137 -5.48 4.86 -12.41
N HIS A 138 -5.49 5.96 -11.69
CA HIS A 138 -5.53 7.29 -12.28
C HIS A 138 -4.83 8.32 -11.40
N PHE A 139 -4.24 9.32 -12.03
CA PHE A 139 -3.79 10.54 -11.40
C PHE A 139 -4.96 11.42 -10.94
N ASP A 140 -4.66 12.58 -10.42
CA ASP A 140 -5.61 13.62 -9.99
C ASP A 140 -6.52 13.20 -8.81
N THR A 141 -6.13 12.20 -8.04
CA THR A 141 -6.79 11.87 -6.78
C THR A 141 -6.67 13.06 -5.83
N PHE A 142 -7.77 13.45 -5.18
CA PHE A 142 -7.87 14.65 -4.34
C PHE A 142 -7.49 15.95 -5.07
N TYR A 143 -7.69 16.00 -6.39
CA TYR A 143 -7.33 17.15 -7.25
C TYR A 143 -5.83 17.49 -7.25
N SER A 144 -4.98 16.53 -6.86
CA SER A 144 -3.53 16.67 -6.88
C SER A 144 -2.92 15.85 -8.02
N ASP A 145 -2.07 16.48 -8.80
CA ASP A 145 -1.43 15.90 -9.97
C ASP A 145 -0.41 14.78 -9.65
N ARG A 146 0.08 14.72 -8.43
CA ARG A 146 1.03 13.70 -7.96
C ARG A 146 0.39 12.48 -7.31
N TYR A 147 -0.89 12.55 -6.90
CA TYR A 147 -1.55 11.40 -6.29
C TYR A 147 -2.11 10.46 -7.34
N LEU A 148 -1.47 9.29 -7.41
CA LEU A 148 -1.85 8.17 -8.27
C LEU A 148 -2.47 7.08 -7.39
N THR A 149 -3.76 6.80 -7.58
CA THR A 149 -4.47 5.77 -6.78
C THR A 149 -5.44 4.96 -7.63
N THR A 150 -6.03 3.96 -7.02
CA THR A 150 -7.18 3.24 -7.57
C THR A 150 -8.24 3.00 -6.50
N SER A 151 -9.50 3.15 -6.87
CA SER A 151 -10.64 2.74 -6.05
C SER A 151 -11.10 1.29 -6.34
N ARG A 152 -10.45 0.60 -7.28
CA ARG A 152 -10.82 -0.75 -7.72
C ARG A 152 -10.19 -1.85 -6.88
N VAL A 153 -10.29 -1.75 -5.56
CA VAL A 153 -9.72 -2.71 -4.60
C VAL A 153 -10.13 -4.16 -4.93
N LYS A 154 -11.38 -4.37 -5.36
CA LYS A 154 -11.84 -5.69 -5.81
C LYS A 154 -11.05 -6.22 -7.01
N ALA A 155 -10.65 -5.37 -7.95
CA ALA A 155 -9.84 -5.80 -9.11
C ALA A 155 -8.44 -6.24 -8.66
N ILE A 156 -7.83 -5.52 -7.72
CA ILE A 156 -6.55 -5.89 -7.11
C ILE A 156 -6.63 -7.30 -6.52
N HIS A 157 -7.57 -7.55 -5.61
CA HIS A 157 -7.70 -8.84 -4.95
C HIS A 157 -8.12 -9.97 -5.92
N ASN A 158 -8.88 -9.66 -6.98
CA ASN A 158 -9.19 -10.63 -8.02
C ASN A 158 -7.94 -11.05 -8.81
N ALA A 159 -7.04 -10.11 -9.11
CA ALA A 159 -5.79 -10.40 -9.82
C ALA A 159 -4.82 -11.23 -8.96
N LEU A 160 -4.87 -11.06 -7.64
CA LEU A 160 -4.03 -11.77 -6.68
C LEU A 160 -4.65 -13.09 -6.16
N ALA A 161 -5.85 -13.45 -6.61
CA ALA A 161 -6.55 -14.63 -6.12
C ALA A 161 -5.74 -15.91 -6.35
N GLY A 162 -5.47 -16.67 -5.28
CA GLY A 162 -4.68 -17.91 -5.31
C GLY A 162 -3.16 -17.69 -5.20
N ILE A 163 -2.72 -16.47 -5.01
CA ILE A 163 -1.32 -16.08 -4.76
C ILE A 163 -1.20 -15.64 -3.31
N PRO A 164 -0.20 -16.10 -2.53
CA PRO A 164 0.01 -15.64 -1.17
C PRO A 164 0.45 -14.17 -1.13
N TYR A 165 -0.16 -13.38 -0.25
CA TYR A 165 0.28 -11.99 0.03
C TYR A 165 -0.34 -11.48 1.32
N GLU A 166 0.39 -10.66 2.06
CA GLU A 166 -0.09 -9.77 3.13
C GLU A 166 -0.02 -8.32 2.69
N HIS A 167 0.96 -7.97 1.83
CA HIS A 167 1.15 -6.61 1.34
C HIS A 167 1.19 -6.56 -0.18
N ILE A 168 0.81 -5.40 -0.72
CA ILE A 168 0.66 -5.20 -2.16
C ILE A 168 1.42 -3.95 -2.60
N ILE A 169 2.25 -4.11 -3.63
CA ILE A 169 2.85 -3.01 -4.37
C ILE A 169 2.30 -3.06 -5.80
N ILE A 170 1.76 -1.96 -6.30
CA ILE A 170 1.27 -1.82 -7.68
C ILE A 170 2.26 -0.93 -8.44
N LEU A 171 2.85 -1.47 -9.50
CA LEU A 171 3.75 -0.71 -10.35
C LEU A 171 3.00 -0.20 -11.57
N ALA A 172 2.94 1.11 -11.72
CA ALA A 172 2.28 1.79 -12.83
C ALA A 172 3.29 2.07 -13.95
N ASN A 173 2.95 1.66 -15.17
CA ASN A 173 3.75 1.83 -16.38
C ASN A 173 3.69 3.28 -16.87
N THR A 174 4.37 4.18 -16.18
CA THR A 174 4.46 5.59 -16.57
C THR A 174 5.73 6.23 -16.00
N ASP A 175 6.20 7.28 -16.65
CA ASP A 175 7.33 8.12 -16.24
C ASP A 175 6.89 9.41 -15.53
N VAL A 176 5.58 9.66 -15.45
CA VAL A 176 5.02 10.80 -14.71
C VAL A 176 5.19 10.56 -13.21
N TYR A 177 5.71 11.56 -12.47
CA TYR A 177 5.88 11.46 -11.03
C TYR A 177 4.54 11.24 -10.31
N GLY A 178 4.50 10.25 -9.44
CA GLY A 178 3.34 10.02 -8.57
C GLY A 178 3.41 8.71 -7.82
N GLY A 179 2.59 8.66 -6.79
CA GLY A 179 2.46 7.50 -5.93
C GLY A 179 1.39 7.71 -4.87
N GLY A 180 1.21 6.71 -4.04
CA GLY A 180 0.34 6.73 -2.88
C GLY A 180 0.44 5.43 -2.11
N GLY A 181 0.70 5.51 -0.80
CA GLY A 181 0.70 4.39 0.12
C GLY A 181 -0.53 4.44 1.02
N ILE A 182 -1.40 3.44 0.93
CA ILE A 182 -2.62 3.35 1.75
C ILE A 182 -2.43 2.24 2.77
N TYR A 183 -2.41 2.61 4.05
CA TYR A 183 -2.16 1.68 5.15
C TYR A 183 -3.10 0.46 5.11
N ASN A 184 -2.51 -0.73 5.28
CA ASN A 184 -3.19 -2.02 5.18
C ASN A 184 -4.00 -2.24 3.89
N SER A 185 -3.64 -1.56 2.80
CA SER A 185 -4.31 -1.73 1.51
C SER A 185 -3.31 -2.00 0.40
N TYR A 186 -2.64 -0.98 -0.10
CA TYR A 186 -1.63 -1.13 -1.15
C TYR A 186 -0.67 0.07 -1.19
N THR A 187 0.50 -0.16 -1.75
CA THR A 187 1.39 0.86 -2.33
C THR A 187 1.11 0.93 -3.83
N LEU A 188 0.98 2.13 -4.40
CA LEU A 188 0.96 2.34 -5.84
C LEU A 188 2.02 3.38 -6.18
N THR A 189 2.87 3.11 -7.16
CA THR A 189 3.96 4.00 -7.56
C THR A 189 4.29 3.87 -9.04
N THR A 190 4.82 4.94 -9.62
CA THR A 190 5.21 4.99 -11.03
C THR A 190 6.59 4.34 -11.24
N ALA A 191 6.73 3.44 -12.20
CA ALA A 191 7.91 2.59 -12.34
C ALA A 191 9.06 3.23 -13.14
N HIS A 192 8.78 4.23 -13.98
CA HIS A 192 9.77 4.77 -14.93
C HIS A 192 10.24 6.20 -14.61
N HIS A 193 9.72 6.81 -13.54
CA HIS A 193 10.20 8.10 -13.08
C HIS A 193 11.58 7.99 -12.44
N ALA A 194 12.42 9.02 -12.58
CA ALA A 194 13.78 9.05 -12.03
C ALA A 194 13.83 8.80 -10.50
N MET A 195 12.77 9.23 -9.77
CA MET A 195 12.64 9.06 -8.32
C MET A 195 11.98 7.71 -7.93
N PHE A 196 11.79 6.78 -8.84
CA PHE A 196 11.10 5.51 -8.55
C PHE A 196 11.67 4.78 -7.32
N LYS A 197 13.01 4.66 -7.25
CA LYS A 197 13.66 3.87 -6.18
C LYS A 197 13.37 4.39 -4.75
N PRO A 198 13.55 5.68 -4.43
CA PRO A 198 13.17 6.18 -3.11
C PRO A 198 11.65 6.19 -2.91
N VAL A 199 10.86 6.53 -3.93
CA VAL A 199 9.40 6.64 -3.80
C VAL A 199 8.75 5.29 -3.49
N VAL A 200 9.16 4.19 -4.13
CA VAL A 200 8.59 2.87 -3.82
C VAL A 200 8.82 2.46 -2.35
N VAL A 201 9.94 2.83 -1.77
CA VAL A 201 10.25 2.54 -0.36
C VAL A 201 9.44 3.45 0.56
N HIS A 202 9.32 4.73 0.23
CA HIS A 202 8.53 5.73 0.95
C HIS A 202 7.05 5.32 1.03
N GLU A 203 6.43 5.08 -0.12
CA GLU A 203 5.02 4.67 -0.19
C GLU A 203 4.77 3.30 0.47
N PHE A 204 5.76 2.41 0.41
CA PHE A 204 5.68 1.14 1.15
C PHE A 204 5.73 1.36 2.66
N GLY A 205 6.46 2.35 3.15
CA GLY A 205 6.45 2.76 4.55
C GLY A 205 5.05 3.14 5.05
N HIS A 206 4.29 3.89 4.25
CA HIS A 206 2.91 4.21 4.56
C HIS A 206 2.00 2.97 4.57
N SER A 207 2.04 2.16 3.51
CA SER A 207 1.12 1.03 3.37
C SER A 207 1.44 -0.13 4.32
N PHE A 208 2.72 -0.39 4.57
CA PHE A 208 3.20 -1.49 5.41
C PHE A 208 3.13 -1.17 6.90
N ALA A 209 3.63 -0.01 7.31
CA ALA A 209 3.80 0.35 8.71
C ALA A 209 2.90 1.50 9.17
N GLY A 210 2.12 2.11 8.28
CA GLY A 210 1.25 3.24 8.61
C GLY A 210 2.03 4.46 9.07
N LEU A 211 3.19 4.72 8.46
CA LEU A 211 3.99 5.88 8.78
C LEU A 211 3.34 7.14 8.20
N ALA A 212 3.43 8.25 8.92
CA ALA A 212 3.09 9.57 8.43
C ALA A 212 4.27 10.18 7.67
N ASP A 213 4.00 11.14 6.81
CA ASP A 213 5.02 12.05 6.28
C ASP A 213 5.63 12.88 7.40
N GLU A 214 6.96 12.99 7.41
CA GLU A 214 7.71 13.80 8.38
C GLU A 214 8.12 15.17 7.80
N TYR A 215 7.82 15.40 6.52
CA TYR A 215 8.02 16.68 5.86
C TYR A 215 6.70 17.47 5.81
N PHE A 216 6.83 18.77 5.70
CA PHE A 216 5.72 19.70 5.47
C PHE A 216 6.17 20.78 4.49
N TYR A 217 5.20 21.42 3.87
CA TYR A 217 5.41 22.60 3.05
C TYR A 217 4.86 23.83 3.77
N GLU A 218 5.59 24.97 3.73
CA GLU A 218 5.17 26.20 4.41
C GLU A 218 3.79 26.71 3.96
N ASP A 219 3.41 26.42 2.71
CA ASP A 219 2.12 26.77 2.14
C ASP A 219 1.02 25.71 2.40
N ASP A 220 1.33 24.66 3.15
CA ASP A 220 0.38 23.57 3.41
C ASP A 220 -0.58 24.00 4.52
N VAL A 221 -1.82 24.31 4.12
CA VAL A 221 -2.89 24.83 5.01
C VAL A 221 -3.46 23.75 5.95
N MET A 222 -2.92 22.53 5.95
CA MET A 222 -3.40 21.40 6.74
C MET A 222 -2.97 21.46 8.22
N THR A 223 -3.12 22.63 8.85
CA THR A 223 -2.73 22.87 10.25
C THR A 223 -3.58 22.09 11.28
N ASP A 224 -4.73 21.55 10.89
CA ASP A 224 -5.68 20.93 11.82
C ASP A 224 -5.81 19.39 11.64
N THR A 225 -4.84 18.74 10.97
CA THR A 225 -4.89 17.31 10.69
C THR A 225 -4.83 16.47 11.96
N TYR A 226 -4.05 16.92 12.96
CA TYR A 226 -3.88 16.22 14.23
C TYR A 226 -4.30 17.10 15.40
N PRO A 227 -5.27 16.65 16.24
CA PRO A 227 -5.53 17.29 17.51
C PRO A 227 -4.26 17.27 18.38
N LEU A 228 -3.89 18.40 18.97
CA LEU A 228 -2.66 18.52 19.79
C LEU A 228 -2.77 17.89 21.16
N ASP A 229 -3.99 17.49 21.57
CA ASP A 229 -4.33 16.91 22.88
C ASP A 229 -4.39 15.37 22.87
N VAL A 230 -4.09 14.72 21.73
CA VAL A 230 -4.00 13.26 21.62
C VAL A 230 -2.76 12.84 20.83
N GLU A 231 -2.26 11.63 21.09
CA GLU A 231 -1.21 11.05 20.24
C GLU A 231 -1.80 10.61 18.90
N PRO A 232 -1.15 10.95 17.76
CA PRO A 232 -1.47 10.39 16.46
C PRO A 232 -1.42 8.85 16.50
N TRP A 233 -2.15 8.21 15.60
CA TRP A 233 -2.10 6.75 15.51
C TRP A 233 -0.80 6.27 14.79
N GLU A 234 -0.24 7.10 13.92
CA GLU A 234 1.02 6.83 13.23
C GLU A 234 2.18 6.76 14.22
N GLN A 235 3.05 5.78 14.06
CA GLN A 235 4.07 5.48 15.07
C GLN A 235 5.27 6.40 15.03
N ASN A 236 5.54 7.04 13.90
CA ASN A 236 6.73 7.90 13.68
C ASN A 236 6.53 9.38 14.03
N ILE A 237 5.32 9.80 14.39
CA ILE A 237 5.04 11.18 14.82
C ILE A 237 4.42 11.21 16.22
N SER A 238 4.57 12.31 16.96
CA SER A 238 4.08 12.48 18.32
C SER A 238 3.72 13.93 18.62
N THR A 239 2.57 14.14 19.26
CA THR A 239 2.20 15.40 19.91
C THR A 239 2.87 15.58 21.28
N ARG A 240 3.57 14.57 21.78
CA ARG A 240 4.19 14.46 23.10
C ARG A 240 3.20 14.36 24.28
N VAL A 241 1.92 14.26 24.04
CA VAL A 241 0.91 14.05 25.09
C VAL A 241 1.16 12.75 25.86
N ASN A 242 1.57 11.71 25.11
CA ASN A 242 2.00 10.43 25.70
C ASN A 242 3.18 9.86 24.93
N PHE A 243 4.29 10.60 24.87
CA PHE A 243 5.47 10.19 24.10
C PHE A 243 6.07 8.86 24.58
N ALA A 244 5.81 8.45 25.81
CA ALA A 244 6.25 7.14 26.30
C ALA A 244 5.62 5.95 25.57
N SER A 245 4.47 6.13 24.89
CA SER A 245 3.85 5.11 24.04
C SER A 245 4.42 5.03 22.63
N LYS A 246 5.40 5.86 22.30
CA LYS A 246 6.07 5.94 21.00
C LYS A 246 7.51 5.39 21.11
N TRP A 247 8.49 6.11 20.61
CA TRP A 247 9.90 5.69 20.57
C TRP A 247 10.79 6.37 21.62
N LYS A 248 10.21 6.87 22.70
CA LYS A 248 10.95 7.60 23.75
C LYS A 248 12.10 6.79 24.34
N ASP A 249 11.90 5.50 24.55
CA ASP A 249 12.87 4.55 25.08
C ASP A 249 13.97 4.15 24.08
N MET A 250 13.78 4.47 22.81
CA MET A 250 14.75 4.22 21.75
C MET A 250 15.70 5.41 21.49
N LEU A 251 15.45 6.56 22.15
CA LEU A 251 16.28 7.75 21.95
C LEU A 251 17.68 7.57 22.52
N ALA A 252 18.68 8.01 21.75
CA ALA A 252 20.04 8.13 22.28
C ALA A 252 20.09 9.19 23.40
N PRO A 253 21.01 9.05 24.37
CA PRO A 253 21.19 10.07 25.40
C PRO A 253 21.41 11.47 24.78
N ASN A 254 20.75 12.48 25.34
CA ASN A 254 20.80 13.87 24.90
C ASN A 254 20.18 14.17 23.53
N THR A 255 19.40 13.26 22.93
CA THR A 255 18.60 13.58 21.75
C THR A 255 17.58 14.68 22.09
N PRO A 256 17.58 15.83 21.38
CA PRO A 256 16.61 16.88 21.64
C PRO A 256 15.20 16.47 21.27
N VAL A 257 14.22 16.82 22.13
CA VAL A 257 12.79 16.60 21.89
C VAL A 257 12.04 17.89 22.21
N PRO A 258 11.38 18.52 21.23
CA PRO A 258 11.20 18.08 19.83
C PRO A 258 12.51 18.08 19.05
N THR A 259 12.55 17.32 17.97
CA THR A 259 13.64 17.38 16.99
C THR A 259 13.70 18.80 16.42
N PRO A 260 14.89 19.45 16.39
CA PRO A 260 15.01 20.75 15.76
C PRO A 260 14.61 20.71 14.30
N ALA A 261 13.95 21.76 13.84
CA ALA A 261 13.75 21.97 12.40
C ALA A 261 15.12 22.17 11.74
N THR A 262 15.38 21.46 10.65
CA THR A 262 16.60 21.54 9.84
C THR A 262 16.40 22.44 8.64
#